data_88a498a152e4f26aacd04edca261bb22
#
_entry.id   88a498a152e4f26aacd04edca261bb22
#
_cell.length_a   1.000
_cell.length_b   1.000
_cell.length_c   1.000
_cell.angle_alpha   90.00
_cell.angle_beta   90.00
_cell.angle_gamma   90.00
#
_symmetry.space_group_name_H-M   'P 1'
#
loop_
_entity.id
_entity.type
_entity.pdbx_description
1 polymer ?
#
loop_
_entity_poly.entity_id
_entity_poly.type
_entity_poly.pdbx_seq_one_letter_code
_entity_poly.pdbx_strand_id
1 'polypeptide(L)'
;MRELDRRAAESTSFKPAASGRSPLSVRRTAVLDPICVVGRGRLGAPLAEALRRAGLDVSGPWGRADRRACAEAALGAEVVLLCVPDAEIAGVAADLHGAAPFVGHTSGATPLSALAGADDPAGGLFGLHPLQTFTGAEEDPPSRLRGAGAAIAGSTPAAEALARGLAQRLGMAPLEIDESRRSAYHAAASTASNFLVTLQDAAETLAGAAGMSPPEARRALAPLVSATVANWAELGPQRALTGPVARGDWETVARHRAAIAEADPSLVPLFEALVERTHALATRGEDPAAQPTTSAVAGRPS
;
A
#
# COMPACT_ATOMS: atom_id res chain seq x y z
N MET A 1 16.43 -59.22 -0.44
CA MET A 1 15.66 -60.26 -1.15
C MET A 1 14.19 -59.97 -0.95
N ARG A 2 13.54 -59.65 -2.05
CA ARG A 2 12.06 -59.53 -2.30
C ARG A 2 11.39 -58.35 -1.62
N GLU A 3 11.09 -57.39 -2.38
CA GLU A 3 9.98 -57.22 -3.34
C GLU A 3 8.75 -56.61 -2.64
N LEU A 4 8.65 -55.30 -2.70
CA LEU A 4 7.38 -54.56 -2.79
C LEU A 4 7.67 -53.22 -3.43
N ASP A 5 7.96 -53.30 -4.71
CA ASP A 5 7.96 -52.18 -5.64
C ASP A 5 6.59 -52.15 -6.32
N ARG A 6 6.19 -50.94 -6.68
CA ARG A 6 5.13 -50.58 -7.63
C ARG A 6 3.69 -50.60 -7.17
N ARG A 7 3.22 -49.40 -6.76
CA ARG A 7 2.00 -48.91 -7.39
C ARG A 7 2.20 -47.46 -7.86
N ALA A 8 2.22 -47.41 -9.15
CA ALA A 8 2.43 -46.24 -9.95
C ALA A 8 1.26 -45.27 -9.86
N ALA A 9 1.60 -44.01 -10.05
CA ALA A 9 0.73 -42.88 -10.31
C ALA A 9 -0.26 -43.14 -11.45
N GLU A 10 -1.54 -43.02 -11.18
CA GLU A 10 -2.55 -42.74 -12.21
C GLU A 10 -2.85 -41.26 -12.21
N SER A 11 -2.22 -40.58 -13.16
CA SER A 11 -2.51 -39.22 -13.58
C SER A 11 -3.86 -39.19 -14.30
N THR A 12 -4.89 -38.69 -13.64
CA THR A 12 -6.15 -38.33 -14.30
C THR A 12 -5.97 -37.02 -15.03
N SER A 13 -5.66 -37.13 -16.32
CA SER A 13 -5.66 -36.03 -17.28
C SER A 13 -7.09 -35.51 -17.47
N PHE A 14 -7.38 -34.33 -16.92
CA PHE A 14 -8.61 -33.59 -17.22
C PHE A 14 -8.43 -32.86 -18.56
N LYS A 15 -9.07 -33.38 -19.61
CA LYS A 15 -9.21 -32.66 -20.89
C LYS A 15 -10.34 -31.64 -20.77
N PRO A 16 -10.07 -30.33 -20.95
CA PRO A 16 -11.16 -29.38 -21.10
C PRO A 16 -11.80 -29.50 -22.47
N ALA A 17 -13.11 -29.59 -22.48
CA ALA A 17 -13.93 -29.57 -23.71
C ALA A 17 -13.73 -28.23 -24.46
N ALA A 18 -13.39 -28.32 -25.73
CA ALA A 18 -13.31 -27.20 -26.65
C ALA A 18 -14.71 -26.63 -26.91
N SER A 19 -15.13 -25.59 -26.20
CA SER A 19 -16.21 -24.70 -26.61
C SER A 19 -15.58 -23.49 -27.29
N GLY A 20 -15.71 -23.43 -28.61
CA GLY A 20 -15.30 -22.32 -29.44
C GLY A 20 -16.09 -21.07 -29.12
N ARG A 21 -15.48 -20.23 -28.25
CA ARG A 21 -15.72 -18.79 -28.21
C ARG A 21 -14.39 -18.13 -28.44
N SER A 22 -14.24 -17.42 -29.56
CA SER A 22 -13.12 -16.48 -29.77
C SER A 22 -12.87 -15.70 -28.51
N PRO A 23 -11.61 -15.54 -28.08
CA PRO A 23 -11.31 -14.63 -27.00
C PRO A 23 -11.76 -13.25 -27.47
N LEU A 24 -12.78 -12.70 -26.77
CA LEU A 24 -13.09 -11.28 -26.84
C LEU A 24 -11.75 -10.56 -26.69
N SER A 25 -11.32 -9.87 -27.74
CA SER A 25 -10.18 -8.98 -27.70
C SER A 25 -10.41 -8.06 -26.50
N VAL A 26 -9.64 -8.26 -25.43
CA VAL A 26 -9.54 -7.29 -24.35
C VAL A 26 -9.12 -6.01 -25.04
N ARG A 27 -10.06 -5.09 -25.22
CA ARG A 27 -9.75 -3.73 -25.69
C ARG A 27 -8.72 -3.23 -24.69
N ARG A 28 -7.45 -3.16 -25.12
CA ARG A 28 -6.41 -2.46 -24.37
C ARG A 28 -7.00 -1.09 -24.09
N THR A 29 -7.32 -0.83 -22.83
CA THR A 29 -7.75 0.50 -22.39
C THR A 29 -6.60 1.41 -22.81
N ALA A 30 -6.84 2.29 -23.78
CA ALA A 30 -5.83 3.19 -24.29
C ALA A 30 -5.49 4.11 -23.12
N VAL A 31 -4.33 3.89 -22.52
CA VAL A 31 -3.78 4.87 -21.57
C VAL A 31 -3.41 6.07 -22.41
N LEU A 32 -3.99 7.21 -22.07
CA LEU A 32 -3.73 8.46 -22.78
C LEU A 32 -2.29 8.89 -22.49
N ASP A 33 -1.54 9.19 -23.53
CA ASP A 33 -0.20 9.77 -23.51
C ASP A 33 -0.09 10.86 -24.59
N PRO A 34 0.75 11.89 -24.45
CA PRO A 34 1.85 12.05 -23.48
C PRO A 34 1.40 12.34 -22.03
N ILE A 35 2.22 11.90 -21.08
CA ILE A 35 2.05 12.17 -19.66
C ILE A 35 3.11 13.15 -19.19
N CYS A 36 2.70 14.23 -18.53
CA CYS A 36 3.60 15.17 -17.84
C CYS A 36 3.65 14.84 -16.34
N VAL A 37 4.80 14.42 -15.83
CA VAL A 37 5.02 14.16 -14.40
C VAL A 37 5.64 15.38 -13.74
N VAL A 38 4.98 15.91 -12.69
CA VAL A 38 5.43 17.08 -11.93
C VAL A 38 5.82 16.65 -10.51
N GLY A 39 7.06 16.95 -10.12
CA GLY A 39 7.64 16.53 -8.85
C GLY A 39 8.75 15.51 -9.03
N ARG A 40 9.99 15.93 -8.68
CA ARG A 40 11.22 15.10 -8.80
C ARG A 40 11.58 14.46 -7.45
N GLY A 41 10.55 14.16 -6.63
CA GLY A 41 10.72 13.57 -5.31
C GLY A 41 10.95 12.06 -5.34
N ARG A 42 10.96 11.46 -4.14
CA ARG A 42 11.17 10.02 -3.92
C ARG A 42 10.17 9.13 -4.66
N LEU A 43 8.95 9.60 -4.92
CA LEU A 43 7.95 8.90 -5.72
C LEU A 43 7.97 9.32 -7.20
N GLY A 44 8.05 10.63 -7.48
CA GLY A 44 7.86 11.12 -8.85
C GLY A 44 8.91 10.62 -9.84
N ALA A 45 10.18 10.54 -9.43
CA ALA A 45 11.23 10.01 -10.28
C ALA A 45 11.06 8.51 -10.59
N PRO A 46 10.86 7.61 -9.59
CA PRO A 46 10.54 6.20 -9.85
C PRO A 46 9.28 5.99 -10.68
N LEU A 47 8.24 6.77 -10.44
CA LEU A 47 6.97 6.64 -11.15
C LEU A 47 7.11 7.04 -12.63
N ALA A 48 7.78 8.16 -12.92
CA ALA A 48 8.06 8.57 -14.30
C ALA A 48 8.87 7.52 -15.05
N GLU A 49 9.87 6.94 -14.40
CA GLU A 49 10.68 5.87 -14.98
C GLU A 49 9.86 4.59 -15.21
N ALA A 50 9.02 4.21 -14.25
CA ALA A 50 8.14 3.05 -14.39
C ALA A 50 7.15 3.21 -15.55
N LEU A 51 6.58 4.41 -15.73
CA LEU A 51 5.69 4.74 -16.85
C LEU A 51 6.43 4.62 -18.20
N ARG A 52 7.67 5.12 -18.30
CA ARG A 52 8.51 4.96 -19.52
C ARG A 52 8.82 3.49 -19.81
N ARG A 53 9.21 2.71 -18.81
CA ARG A 53 9.44 1.26 -18.94
C ARG A 53 8.18 0.50 -19.37
N ALA A 54 7.02 1.01 -19.01
CA ALA A 54 5.73 0.49 -19.48
C ALA A 54 5.37 0.94 -20.90
N GLY A 55 6.26 1.68 -21.61
CA GLY A 55 6.10 2.11 -23.00
C GLY A 55 5.19 3.31 -23.18
N LEU A 56 5.10 4.20 -22.18
CA LEU A 56 4.36 5.46 -22.27
C LEU A 56 5.31 6.61 -22.59
N ASP A 57 4.82 7.60 -23.33
CA ASP A 57 5.54 8.86 -23.57
C ASP A 57 5.41 9.76 -22.34
N VAL A 58 6.54 10.01 -21.66
CA VAL A 58 6.56 10.72 -20.37
C VAL A 58 7.57 11.85 -20.38
N SER A 59 7.09 13.08 -20.24
CA SER A 59 7.89 14.26 -19.95
C SER A 59 8.11 14.44 -18.44
N GLY A 60 9.24 15.03 -18.06
CA GLY A 60 9.60 15.19 -16.64
C GLY A 60 10.36 13.97 -16.09
N PRO A 61 10.42 13.76 -14.75
CA PRO A 61 9.72 14.53 -13.71
C PRO A 61 10.31 15.95 -13.57
N TRP A 62 9.42 16.95 -13.54
CA TRP A 62 9.79 18.36 -13.45
C TRP A 62 9.91 18.81 -11.99
N GLY A 63 10.98 19.52 -11.68
CA GLY A 63 11.19 20.10 -10.34
C GLY A 63 10.84 21.59 -10.29
N ARG A 64 10.97 22.17 -9.09
CA ARG A 64 10.67 23.61 -8.86
C ARG A 64 11.48 24.57 -9.75
N ALA A 65 12.70 24.18 -10.10
CA ALA A 65 13.56 25.00 -10.97
C ALA A 65 13.11 24.99 -12.46
N ASP A 66 12.27 24.03 -12.84
CA ASP A 66 11.94 23.74 -14.24
C ASP A 66 10.56 24.31 -14.65
N ARG A 67 10.01 25.30 -13.90
CA ARG A 67 8.61 25.78 -14.03
C ARG A 67 8.18 26.06 -15.46
N ARG A 68 9.01 26.76 -16.25
CA ARG A 68 8.68 27.11 -17.63
C ARG A 68 8.59 25.87 -18.53
N ALA A 69 9.60 25.01 -18.49
CA ALA A 69 9.62 23.76 -19.25
C ALA A 69 8.50 22.81 -18.83
N CYS A 70 8.16 22.79 -17.54
CA CYS A 70 7.03 22.06 -17.00
C CYS A 70 5.69 22.55 -17.59
N ALA A 71 5.46 23.86 -17.60
CA ALA A 71 4.23 24.45 -18.16
C ALA A 71 4.11 24.18 -19.67
N GLU A 72 5.20 24.34 -20.42
CA GLU A 72 5.24 24.01 -21.85
C GLU A 72 4.94 22.53 -22.13
N ALA A 73 5.51 21.62 -21.31
CA ALA A 73 5.27 20.19 -21.42
C ALA A 73 3.84 19.78 -21.03
N ALA A 74 3.27 20.43 -20.02
CA ALA A 74 1.91 20.18 -19.56
C ALA A 74 0.86 20.57 -20.62
N LEU A 75 1.08 21.68 -21.37
CA LEU A 75 0.20 22.11 -22.47
C LEU A 75 0.15 21.12 -23.63
N GLY A 76 1.18 20.30 -23.80
CA GLY A 76 1.23 19.24 -24.83
C GLY A 76 0.83 17.85 -24.32
N ALA A 77 0.46 17.73 -23.05
CA ALA A 77 0.15 16.45 -22.43
C ALA A 77 -1.36 16.14 -22.46
N GLU A 78 -1.70 14.87 -22.55
CA GLU A 78 -3.07 14.38 -22.29
C GLU A 78 -3.32 14.22 -20.79
N VAL A 79 -2.26 13.95 -20.03
CA VAL A 79 -2.31 13.68 -18.58
C VAL A 79 -1.24 14.48 -17.87
N VAL A 80 -1.61 15.22 -16.84
CA VAL A 80 -0.69 15.80 -15.85
C VAL A 80 -0.80 15.01 -14.55
N LEU A 81 0.33 14.53 -14.03
CA LEU A 81 0.40 13.76 -12.77
C LEU A 81 1.29 14.47 -11.76
N LEU A 82 0.69 14.98 -10.68
CA LEU A 82 1.35 15.71 -9.61
C LEU A 82 1.91 14.75 -8.55
N CYS A 83 3.24 14.70 -8.45
CA CYS A 83 4.00 13.93 -7.46
C CYS A 83 4.73 14.89 -6.49
N VAL A 84 4.04 15.92 -6.04
CA VAL A 84 4.54 16.96 -5.14
C VAL A 84 4.04 16.74 -3.70
N PRO A 85 4.62 17.40 -2.69
CA PRO A 85 4.09 17.37 -1.33
C PRO A 85 2.62 17.80 -1.29
N ASP A 86 1.84 17.20 -0.39
CA ASP A 86 0.39 17.41 -0.30
C ASP A 86 0.00 18.89 -0.21
N ALA A 87 0.75 19.67 0.59
CA ALA A 87 0.51 21.11 0.75
C ALA A 87 0.75 21.93 -0.54
N GLU A 88 1.43 21.38 -1.53
CA GLU A 88 1.75 22.07 -2.79
C GLU A 88 0.77 21.71 -3.92
N ILE A 89 -0.03 20.65 -3.77
CA ILE A 89 -0.90 20.13 -4.83
C ILE A 89 -1.83 21.22 -5.37
N ALA A 90 -2.53 21.94 -4.50
CA ALA A 90 -3.49 22.98 -4.93
C ALA A 90 -2.81 24.13 -5.69
N GLY A 91 -1.64 24.57 -5.22
CA GLY A 91 -0.89 25.66 -5.87
C GLY A 91 -0.35 25.24 -7.26
N VAL A 92 0.20 24.02 -7.34
CA VAL A 92 0.70 23.50 -8.62
C VAL A 92 -0.44 23.23 -9.60
N ALA A 93 -1.58 22.74 -9.14
CA ALA A 93 -2.77 22.55 -9.98
C ALA A 93 -3.24 23.89 -10.58
N ALA A 94 -3.25 24.96 -9.78
CA ALA A 94 -3.61 26.30 -10.25
C ALA A 94 -2.59 26.88 -11.25
N ASP A 95 -1.30 26.65 -11.04
CA ASP A 95 -0.23 27.06 -11.98
C ASP A 95 -0.35 26.35 -13.34
N LEU A 96 -0.99 25.18 -13.39
CA LEU A 96 -1.19 24.36 -14.59
C LEU A 96 -2.64 24.39 -15.11
N HIS A 97 -3.37 25.44 -14.77
CA HIS A 97 -4.75 25.67 -15.20
C HIS A 97 -4.92 25.46 -16.73
N GLY A 98 -5.90 24.65 -17.10
CA GLY A 98 -6.23 24.37 -18.51
C GLY A 98 -5.14 23.63 -19.30
N ALA A 99 -4.10 23.11 -18.66
CA ALA A 99 -2.95 22.55 -19.35
C ALA A 99 -3.22 21.18 -20.01
N ALA A 100 -4.06 20.33 -19.41
CA ALA A 100 -4.30 18.98 -19.93
C ALA A 100 -5.74 18.52 -19.68
N PRO A 101 -6.27 17.59 -20.51
CA PRO A 101 -7.60 16.98 -20.32
C PRO A 101 -7.75 16.23 -19.00
N PHE A 102 -6.69 15.63 -18.48
CA PHE A 102 -6.70 14.90 -17.22
C PHE A 102 -5.64 15.44 -16.28
N VAL A 103 -6.02 15.76 -15.06
CA VAL A 103 -5.09 16.19 -14.00
C VAL A 103 -5.26 15.31 -12.78
N GLY A 104 -4.16 14.78 -12.28
CA GLY A 104 -4.18 13.89 -11.12
C GLY A 104 -3.05 14.16 -10.13
N HIS A 105 -3.17 13.56 -8.94
CA HIS A 105 -2.14 13.58 -7.91
C HIS A 105 -1.87 12.18 -7.33
N THR A 106 -0.72 12.04 -6.67
CA THR A 106 -0.31 10.79 -6.03
C THR A 106 -0.45 10.79 -4.50
N SER A 107 -1.12 11.78 -3.91
CA SER A 107 -1.36 11.82 -2.47
C SER A 107 -2.37 10.77 -2.02
N GLY A 108 -2.08 10.11 -0.90
CA GLY A 108 -3.01 9.19 -0.24
C GLY A 108 -4.03 9.89 0.64
N ALA A 109 -3.73 11.09 1.14
CA ALA A 109 -4.57 11.83 2.09
C ALA A 109 -5.38 12.95 1.44
N THR A 110 -4.82 13.62 0.43
CA THR A 110 -5.40 14.81 -0.19
C THR A 110 -6.61 14.44 -1.07
N PRO A 111 -7.78 15.10 -0.92
CA PRO A 111 -8.94 14.83 -1.75
C PRO A 111 -8.77 15.41 -3.16
N LEU A 112 -9.54 14.88 -4.13
CA LEU A 112 -9.53 15.39 -5.52
C LEU A 112 -9.91 16.87 -5.62
N SER A 113 -10.69 17.40 -4.68
CA SER A 113 -11.05 18.82 -4.62
C SER A 113 -9.83 19.76 -4.50
N ALA A 114 -8.69 19.27 -4.03
CA ALA A 114 -7.44 20.05 -4.03
C ALA A 114 -6.93 20.37 -5.44
N LEU A 115 -7.38 19.64 -6.45
CA LEU A 115 -7.08 19.88 -7.86
C LEU A 115 -8.04 20.87 -8.54
N ALA A 116 -9.03 21.43 -7.82
CA ALA A 116 -10.04 22.32 -8.41
C ALA A 116 -9.44 23.54 -9.12
N GLY A 117 -8.22 23.98 -8.74
CA GLY A 117 -7.48 25.05 -9.44
C GLY A 117 -7.07 24.69 -10.88
N ALA A 118 -7.16 23.42 -11.28
CA ALA A 118 -6.90 22.99 -12.67
C ALA A 118 -8.07 23.32 -13.64
N ASP A 119 -9.17 23.92 -13.14
CA ASP A 119 -10.34 24.39 -13.91
C ASP A 119 -11.11 23.28 -14.64
N ASP A 120 -11.60 22.31 -13.86
CA ASP A 120 -12.48 21.22 -14.33
C ASP A 120 -12.06 20.65 -15.70
N PRO A 121 -10.91 19.99 -15.79
CA PRO A 121 -10.38 19.52 -17.05
C PRO A 121 -11.35 18.58 -17.76
N ALA A 122 -11.47 18.69 -19.07
CA ALA A 122 -12.50 18.01 -19.89
C ALA A 122 -12.59 16.49 -19.66
N GLY A 123 -11.49 15.84 -19.31
CA GLY A 123 -11.41 14.42 -18.97
C GLY A 123 -11.68 14.13 -17.51
N GLY A 124 -11.42 15.09 -16.64
CA GLY A 124 -11.64 15.03 -15.19
C GLY A 124 -10.37 14.94 -14.36
N LEU A 125 -10.59 14.98 -13.04
CA LEU A 125 -9.55 14.88 -12.01
C LEU A 125 -9.39 13.43 -11.55
N PHE A 126 -8.16 13.02 -11.21
CA PHE A 126 -7.94 11.67 -10.70
C PHE A 126 -6.90 11.60 -9.57
N GLY A 127 -7.00 10.56 -8.75
CA GLY A 127 -6.01 10.17 -7.76
C GLY A 127 -5.39 8.82 -8.11
N LEU A 128 -4.08 8.70 -7.96
CA LEU A 128 -3.33 7.46 -8.12
C LEU A 128 -2.26 7.38 -7.03
N HIS A 129 -2.58 6.79 -5.89
CA HIS A 129 -1.66 6.67 -4.76
C HIS A 129 -1.09 5.25 -4.67
N PRO A 130 0.16 5.00 -5.08
CA PRO A 130 0.83 3.72 -4.83
C PRO A 130 0.99 3.47 -3.33
N LEU A 131 0.44 2.35 -2.85
CA LEU A 131 0.59 1.90 -1.46
C LEU A 131 1.96 1.25 -1.28
N GLN A 132 3.00 2.06 -1.32
CA GLN A 132 4.40 1.65 -1.29
C GLN A 132 5.27 2.74 -0.67
N THR A 133 6.44 2.36 -0.17
CA THR A 133 7.43 3.28 0.39
C THR A 133 8.65 3.42 -0.52
N PHE A 134 9.15 4.66 -0.62
CA PHE A 134 10.35 5.01 -1.37
C PHE A 134 11.26 5.85 -0.49
N THR A 135 12.45 5.32 -0.18
CA THR A 135 13.46 6.01 0.64
C THR A 135 14.41 6.86 -0.22
N GLY A 136 14.52 6.50 -1.50
CA GLY A 136 15.47 7.09 -2.44
C GLY A 136 16.83 6.35 -2.46
N ALA A 137 16.93 5.22 -1.73
CA ALA A 137 18.14 4.39 -1.66
C ALA A 137 17.95 3.03 -2.35
N GLU A 138 16.85 2.83 -3.05
CA GLU A 138 16.56 1.60 -3.76
C GLU A 138 17.43 1.47 -5.03
N GLU A 139 17.90 0.25 -5.33
CA GLU A 139 18.65 -0.06 -6.57
C GLU A 139 17.75 0.02 -7.80
N ASP A 140 16.51 -0.48 -7.71
CA ASP A 140 15.50 -0.42 -8.76
C ASP A 140 14.15 0.07 -8.20
N PRO A 141 14.00 1.38 -7.92
CA PRO A 141 12.78 1.92 -7.34
C PRO A 141 11.50 1.61 -8.12
N PRO A 142 11.49 1.65 -9.48
CA PRO A 142 10.31 1.31 -10.26
C PRO A 142 9.78 -0.11 -10.03
N SER A 143 10.62 -1.07 -9.71
CA SER A 143 10.19 -2.46 -9.47
C SER A 143 9.29 -2.61 -8.25
N ARG A 144 9.39 -1.71 -7.28
CA ARG A 144 8.56 -1.69 -6.06
C ARG A 144 7.08 -1.45 -6.32
N LEU A 145 6.73 -0.90 -7.48
CA LEU A 145 5.32 -0.70 -7.85
C LEU A 145 4.63 -2.03 -8.20
N ARG A 146 5.37 -3.03 -8.68
CA ARG A 146 4.78 -4.32 -9.07
C ARG A 146 4.22 -5.07 -7.85
N GLY A 147 2.96 -5.44 -7.94
CA GLY A 147 2.26 -6.13 -6.85
C GLY A 147 1.81 -5.22 -5.70
N ALA A 148 2.20 -3.93 -5.70
CA ALA A 148 1.70 -2.99 -4.72
C ALA A 148 0.22 -2.67 -4.95
N GLY A 149 -0.52 -2.36 -3.89
CA GLY A 149 -1.83 -1.74 -4.02
C GLY A 149 -1.72 -0.31 -4.57
N ALA A 150 -2.74 0.17 -5.26
CA ALA A 150 -2.84 1.57 -5.65
C ALA A 150 -4.25 2.10 -5.38
N ALA A 151 -4.39 3.05 -4.46
CA ALA A 151 -5.68 3.72 -4.29
C ALA A 151 -5.95 4.61 -5.50
N ILE A 152 -7.11 4.41 -6.10
CA ILE A 152 -7.57 5.19 -7.25
C ILE A 152 -8.87 5.91 -6.93
N ALA A 153 -9.05 7.06 -7.55
CA ALA A 153 -10.29 7.83 -7.56
C ALA A 153 -10.39 8.62 -8.86
N GLY A 154 -11.59 8.99 -9.26
CA GLY A 154 -11.83 9.85 -10.42
C GLY A 154 -13.05 10.73 -10.22
N SER A 155 -13.01 12.00 -10.68
CA SER A 155 -14.16 12.89 -10.70
C SER A 155 -15.15 12.53 -11.81
N THR A 156 -14.71 11.77 -12.80
CA THR A 156 -15.49 11.25 -13.92
C THR A 156 -15.19 9.75 -14.12
N PRO A 157 -16.09 8.98 -14.77
CA PRO A 157 -15.80 7.59 -15.12
C PRO A 157 -14.54 7.44 -16.02
N ALA A 158 -14.24 8.44 -16.86
CA ALA A 158 -13.06 8.45 -17.70
C ALA A 158 -11.78 8.61 -16.89
N ALA A 159 -11.78 9.55 -15.91
CA ALA A 159 -10.66 9.80 -15.02
C ALA A 159 -10.39 8.59 -14.10
N GLU A 160 -11.43 7.94 -13.60
CA GLU A 160 -11.27 6.71 -12.82
C GLU A 160 -10.71 5.56 -13.66
N ALA A 161 -11.23 5.39 -14.89
CA ALA A 161 -10.72 4.37 -15.82
C ALA A 161 -9.26 4.63 -16.19
N LEU A 162 -8.84 5.90 -16.35
CA LEU A 162 -7.45 6.28 -16.56
C LEU A 162 -6.57 5.89 -15.37
N ALA A 163 -6.96 6.28 -14.14
CA ALA A 163 -6.21 5.94 -12.92
C ALA A 163 -6.03 4.42 -12.78
N ARG A 164 -7.11 3.66 -13.02
CA ARG A 164 -7.12 2.19 -13.01
C ARG A 164 -6.18 1.63 -14.07
N GLY A 165 -6.23 2.15 -15.29
CA GLY A 165 -5.38 1.71 -16.40
C GLY A 165 -3.90 1.98 -16.12
N LEU A 166 -3.55 3.14 -15.56
CA LEU A 166 -2.18 3.47 -15.14
C LEU A 166 -1.69 2.51 -14.04
N ALA A 167 -2.50 2.26 -13.00
CA ALA A 167 -2.17 1.32 -11.94
C ALA A 167 -1.86 -0.07 -12.51
N GLN A 168 -2.75 -0.62 -13.33
CA GLN A 168 -2.60 -1.94 -13.94
C GLN A 168 -1.39 -2.02 -14.86
N ARG A 169 -1.13 -0.98 -15.64
CA ARG A 169 0.03 -0.94 -16.55
C ARG A 169 1.35 -0.94 -15.80
N LEU A 170 1.38 -0.38 -14.59
CA LEU A 170 2.52 -0.41 -13.68
C LEU A 170 2.61 -1.70 -12.85
N GLY A 171 1.69 -2.64 -13.06
CA GLY A 171 1.64 -3.89 -12.31
C GLY A 171 1.10 -3.76 -10.88
N MET A 172 0.42 -2.66 -10.58
CA MET A 172 -0.24 -2.43 -9.29
C MET A 172 -1.66 -3.00 -9.29
N ALA A 173 -2.16 -3.33 -8.09
CA ALA A 173 -3.56 -3.72 -7.86
C ALA A 173 -4.40 -2.47 -7.54
N PRO A 174 -5.33 -2.02 -8.41
CA PRO A 174 -6.14 -0.84 -8.14
C PRO A 174 -7.17 -1.12 -7.03
N LEU A 175 -7.27 -0.19 -6.09
CA LEU A 175 -8.18 -0.18 -4.96
C LEU A 175 -9.04 1.08 -5.04
N GLU A 176 -10.34 0.93 -5.21
CA GLU A 176 -11.27 2.06 -5.15
C GLU A 176 -11.45 2.50 -3.71
N ILE A 177 -11.10 3.73 -3.43
CA ILE A 177 -11.25 4.34 -2.10
C ILE A 177 -12.21 5.52 -2.23
N ASP A 178 -13.32 5.43 -1.51
CA ASP A 178 -14.26 6.54 -1.36
C ASP A 178 -13.55 7.77 -0.81
N GLU A 179 -13.77 8.94 -1.43
CA GLU A 179 -13.14 10.20 -1.03
C GLU A 179 -13.40 10.55 0.44
N SER A 180 -14.58 10.23 0.97
CA SER A 180 -14.95 10.45 2.38
C SER A 180 -14.14 9.58 3.35
N ARG A 181 -13.55 8.47 2.87
CA ARG A 181 -12.76 7.51 3.65
C ARG A 181 -11.26 7.62 3.43
N ARG A 182 -10.82 8.57 2.60
CA ARG A 182 -9.41 8.75 2.24
C ARG A 182 -8.50 8.95 3.46
N SER A 183 -8.93 9.72 4.45
CA SER A 183 -8.18 9.93 5.69
C SER A 183 -7.97 8.63 6.48
N ALA A 184 -9.01 7.79 6.59
CA ALA A 184 -8.91 6.50 7.27
C ALA A 184 -7.99 5.53 6.50
N TYR A 185 -8.08 5.51 5.17
CA TYR A 185 -7.18 4.76 4.31
C TYR A 185 -5.72 5.18 4.52
N HIS A 186 -5.44 6.49 4.49
CA HIS A 186 -4.07 6.97 4.67
C HIS A 186 -3.54 6.73 6.08
N ALA A 187 -4.39 6.84 7.11
CA ALA A 187 -4.04 6.46 8.48
C ALA A 187 -3.67 4.97 8.58
N ALA A 188 -4.39 4.10 7.89
CA ALA A 188 -4.04 2.67 7.83
C ALA A 188 -2.68 2.44 7.16
N ALA A 189 -2.40 3.13 6.04
CA ALA A 189 -1.11 3.07 5.36
C ALA A 189 0.04 3.55 6.26
N SER A 190 -0.16 4.68 6.97
CA SER A 190 0.82 5.21 7.92
C SER A 190 1.06 4.26 9.09
N THR A 191 0.00 3.64 9.60
CA THR A 191 0.11 2.65 10.69
C THR A 191 0.90 1.42 10.23
N ALA A 192 0.64 0.93 9.03
CA ALA A 192 1.31 -0.26 8.51
C ALA A 192 2.78 -0.02 8.10
N SER A 193 3.16 1.21 7.80
CA SER A 193 4.49 1.56 7.29
C SER A 193 5.26 2.46 8.25
N ASN A 194 4.85 3.71 8.42
CA ASN A 194 5.62 4.70 9.18
C ASN A 194 5.74 4.30 10.66
N PHE A 195 4.64 3.88 11.29
CA PHE A 195 4.67 3.48 12.71
C PHE A 195 5.36 2.14 12.92
N LEU A 196 5.42 1.27 11.91
CA LEU A 196 6.27 0.08 11.98
C LEU A 196 7.74 0.47 12.15
N VAL A 197 8.23 1.47 11.41
CA VAL A 197 9.61 1.98 11.58
C VAL A 197 9.82 2.56 12.97
N THR A 198 8.87 3.34 13.49
CA THR A 198 8.93 3.89 14.86
C THR A 198 8.99 2.79 15.92
N LEU A 199 8.22 1.70 15.73
CA LEU A 199 8.28 0.52 16.62
C LEU A 199 9.65 -0.16 16.58
N GLN A 200 10.28 -0.23 15.40
CA GLN A 200 11.62 -0.79 15.27
C GLN A 200 12.69 0.10 15.92
N ASP A 201 12.55 1.42 15.88
CA ASP A 201 13.43 2.35 16.59
C ASP A 201 13.35 2.14 18.11
N ALA A 202 12.14 2.00 18.66
CA ALA A 202 11.94 1.64 20.06
C ALA A 202 12.58 0.27 20.40
N ALA A 203 12.44 -0.73 19.54
CA ALA A 203 13.04 -2.04 19.72
C ALA A 203 14.58 -1.99 19.66
N GLU A 204 15.17 -1.17 18.78
CA GLU A 204 16.62 -0.93 18.72
C GLU A 204 17.13 -0.28 20.02
N THR A 205 16.39 0.69 20.57
CA THR A 205 16.71 1.33 21.87
C THR A 205 16.77 0.30 22.99
N LEU A 206 15.79 -0.58 23.08
CA LEU A 206 15.74 -1.64 24.09
C LEU A 206 16.83 -2.71 23.87
N ALA A 207 17.14 -3.06 22.63
CA ALA A 207 18.24 -3.94 22.30
C ALA A 207 19.60 -3.32 22.70
N GLY A 208 19.74 -1.99 22.58
CA GLY A 208 20.88 -1.24 23.08
C GLY A 208 21.06 -1.37 24.59
N ALA A 209 19.98 -1.29 25.37
CA ALA A 209 20.02 -1.54 26.80
C ALA A 209 20.42 -3.00 27.14
N ALA A 210 20.19 -3.94 26.24
CA ALA A 210 20.68 -5.32 26.36
C ALA A 210 22.13 -5.51 25.84
N GLY A 211 22.83 -4.43 25.46
CA GLY A 211 24.24 -4.44 25.06
C GLY A 211 24.51 -4.56 23.56
N MET A 212 23.50 -4.49 22.71
CA MET A 212 23.67 -4.54 21.25
C MET A 212 23.95 -3.16 20.67
N SER A 213 24.87 -3.06 19.72
CA SER A 213 25.00 -1.87 18.89
C SER A 213 23.82 -1.77 17.90
N PRO A 214 23.45 -0.57 17.39
CA PRO A 214 22.34 -0.42 16.45
C PRO A 214 22.43 -1.31 15.20
N PRO A 215 23.60 -1.51 14.55
CA PRO A 215 23.70 -2.46 13.43
C PRO A 215 23.49 -3.92 13.84
N GLU A 216 23.89 -4.31 15.05
CA GLU A 216 23.67 -5.68 15.56
C GLU A 216 22.19 -5.90 15.88
N ALA A 217 21.54 -4.94 16.54
CA ALA A 217 20.11 -4.99 16.82
C ALA A 217 19.29 -5.16 15.51
N ARG A 218 19.56 -4.34 14.49
CA ARG A 218 18.88 -4.46 13.19
C ARG A 218 19.09 -5.82 12.55
N ARG A 219 20.33 -6.34 12.53
CA ARG A 219 20.59 -7.68 11.96
C ARG A 219 19.87 -8.79 12.72
N ALA A 220 19.79 -8.68 14.04
CA ALA A 220 19.12 -9.68 14.88
C ALA A 220 17.58 -9.61 14.77
N LEU A 221 17.02 -8.39 14.75
CA LEU A 221 15.57 -8.18 14.76
C LEU A 221 14.93 -8.31 13.37
N ALA A 222 15.64 -7.99 12.29
CA ALA A 222 15.05 -8.00 10.95
C ALA A 222 14.42 -9.34 10.54
N PRO A 223 14.99 -10.52 10.79
CA PRO A 223 14.34 -11.80 10.49
C PRO A 223 13.05 -12.01 11.30
N LEU A 224 13.04 -11.60 12.58
CA LEU A 224 11.86 -11.68 13.45
C LEU A 224 10.72 -10.79 12.92
N VAL A 225 11.02 -9.55 12.57
CA VAL A 225 10.05 -8.60 12.00
C VAL A 225 9.47 -9.14 10.69
N SER A 226 10.33 -9.61 9.80
CA SER A 226 9.91 -10.17 8.51
C SER A 226 8.99 -11.38 8.68
N ALA A 227 9.33 -12.31 9.58
CA ALA A 227 8.49 -13.46 9.88
C ALA A 227 7.15 -13.05 10.50
N THR A 228 7.15 -12.06 11.39
CA THR A 228 5.92 -11.54 12.03
C THR A 228 4.98 -10.94 10.98
N VAL A 229 5.50 -10.14 10.05
CA VAL A 229 4.72 -9.53 8.96
C VAL A 229 4.18 -10.63 8.03
N ALA A 230 4.99 -11.63 7.67
CA ALA A 230 4.55 -12.75 6.84
C ALA A 230 3.44 -13.56 7.51
N ASN A 231 3.58 -13.88 8.79
CA ASN A 231 2.55 -14.58 9.56
C ASN A 231 1.24 -13.78 9.63
N TRP A 232 1.32 -12.47 9.86
CA TRP A 232 0.15 -11.59 9.85
C TRP A 232 -0.55 -11.60 8.49
N ALA A 233 0.20 -11.52 7.39
CA ALA A 233 -0.37 -11.51 6.05
C ALA A 233 -1.07 -12.83 5.68
N GLU A 234 -0.52 -13.96 6.14
CA GLU A 234 -1.05 -15.29 5.84
C GLU A 234 -2.20 -15.69 6.78
N LEU A 235 -2.01 -15.47 8.09
CA LEU A 235 -2.89 -16.01 9.12
C LEU A 235 -3.94 -15.01 9.64
N GLY A 236 -3.73 -13.71 9.38
CA GLY A 236 -4.48 -12.63 10.01
C GLY A 236 -4.05 -12.36 11.46
N PRO A 237 -4.51 -11.23 12.04
CA PRO A 237 -3.92 -10.67 13.27
C PRO A 237 -4.09 -11.58 14.50
N GLN A 238 -5.25 -12.23 14.67
CA GLN A 238 -5.49 -13.06 15.87
C GLN A 238 -4.62 -14.33 15.89
N ARG A 239 -4.52 -15.03 14.76
CA ARG A 239 -3.76 -16.29 14.66
C ARG A 239 -2.25 -16.06 14.59
N ALA A 240 -1.81 -14.90 14.09
CA ALA A 240 -0.40 -14.52 14.07
C ALA A 240 0.09 -14.01 15.44
N LEU A 241 -0.83 -13.61 16.33
CA LEU A 241 -0.47 -13.06 17.63
C LEU A 241 0.12 -14.13 18.56
N THR A 242 1.29 -13.81 19.12
CA THR A 242 2.01 -14.64 20.09
C THR A 242 2.52 -13.77 21.25
N GLY A 243 3.26 -14.36 22.17
CA GLY A 243 3.93 -13.61 23.24
C GLY A 243 3.20 -13.61 24.57
N PRO A 244 3.75 -12.92 25.61
CA PRO A 244 3.28 -13.02 26.99
C PRO A 244 1.88 -12.42 27.18
N VAL A 245 1.57 -11.29 26.55
CA VAL A 245 0.24 -10.65 26.63
C VAL A 245 -0.84 -11.59 26.10
N ALA A 246 -0.59 -12.23 24.96
CA ALA A 246 -1.55 -13.17 24.36
C ALA A 246 -1.80 -14.43 25.23
N ARG A 247 -0.82 -14.81 26.05
CA ARG A 247 -0.93 -15.95 26.98
C ARG A 247 -1.36 -15.56 28.38
N GLY A 248 -1.58 -14.28 28.67
CA GLY A 248 -1.90 -13.79 30.01
C GLY A 248 -0.74 -13.85 31.02
N ASP A 249 0.50 -13.90 30.56
CA ASP A 249 1.71 -13.92 31.41
C ASP A 249 2.05 -12.51 31.88
N TRP A 250 1.24 -12.03 32.81
CA TRP A 250 1.34 -10.67 33.36
C TRP A 250 2.60 -10.41 34.16
N GLU A 251 3.21 -11.46 34.73
CA GLU A 251 4.48 -11.33 35.44
C GLU A 251 5.61 -10.95 34.47
N THR A 252 5.66 -11.61 33.31
CA THR A 252 6.62 -11.24 32.26
C THR A 252 6.33 -9.84 31.71
N VAL A 253 5.06 -9.45 31.53
CA VAL A 253 4.68 -8.09 31.08
C VAL A 253 5.17 -7.04 32.09
N ALA A 254 5.02 -7.29 33.39
CA ALA A 254 5.51 -6.39 34.45
C ALA A 254 7.05 -6.25 34.44
N ARG A 255 7.78 -7.36 34.22
CA ARG A 255 9.25 -7.31 34.06
C ARG A 255 9.66 -6.50 32.82
N HIS A 256 8.95 -6.69 31.70
CA HIS A 256 9.21 -5.87 30.49
C HIS A 256 9.00 -4.39 30.78
N ARG A 257 7.89 -4.03 31.44
CA ARG A 257 7.61 -2.63 31.80
C ARG A 257 8.72 -2.01 32.66
N ALA A 258 9.22 -2.76 33.65
CA ALA A 258 10.32 -2.29 34.51
C ALA A 258 11.62 -2.07 33.68
N ALA A 259 11.99 -3.02 32.84
CA ALA A 259 13.16 -2.91 31.98
C ALA A 259 13.06 -1.74 30.98
N ILE A 260 11.86 -1.50 30.43
CA ILE A 260 11.61 -0.34 29.55
C ILE A 260 11.75 0.97 30.32
N ALA A 261 11.20 1.05 31.52
CA ALA A 261 11.29 2.24 32.36
C ALA A 261 12.75 2.55 32.77
N GLU A 262 13.58 1.53 32.91
CA GLU A 262 15.03 1.67 33.20
C GLU A 262 15.80 2.10 31.95
N ALA A 263 15.51 1.52 30.79
CA ALA A 263 16.22 1.79 29.53
C ALA A 263 15.85 3.16 28.95
N ASP A 264 14.54 3.45 28.81
CA ASP A 264 13.99 4.71 28.34
C ASP A 264 12.57 4.92 28.89
N PRO A 265 12.39 5.74 29.93
CA PRO A 265 11.07 6.02 30.51
C PRO A 265 10.05 6.59 29.51
N SER A 266 10.48 7.24 28.44
CA SER A 266 9.60 7.83 27.42
C SER A 266 8.85 6.78 26.60
N LEU A 267 9.34 5.53 26.56
CA LEU A 267 8.71 4.41 25.87
C LEU A 267 7.59 3.73 26.69
N VAL A 268 7.48 4.03 28.00
CA VAL A 268 6.47 3.40 28.86
C VAL A 268 5.03 3.64 28.36
N PRO A 269 4.61 4.86 28.00
CA PRO A 269 3.26 5.09 27.47
C PRO A 269 2.97 4.31 26.19
N LEU A 270 3.95 4.21 25.28
CA LEU A 270 3.83 3.41 24.06
C LEU A 270 3.64 1.93 24.40
N PHE A 271 4.46 1.39 25.30
CA PHE A 271 4.36 0.01 25.74
C PHE A 271 2.99 -0.31 26.34
N GLU A 272 2.49 0.53 27.24
CA GLU A 272 1.19 0.35 27.89
C GLU A 272 0.03 0.36 26.88
N ALA A 273 0.03 1.28 25.92
CA ALA A 273 -0.95 1.33 24.85
C ALA A 273 -0.90 0.07 23.97
N LEU A 274 0.29 -0.45 23.66
CA LEU A 274 0.46 -1.69 22.90
C LEU A 274 -0.01 -2.90 23.69
N VAL A 275 0.27 -2.99 25.00
CA VAL A 275 -0.22 -4.07 25.89
C VAL A 275 -1.74 -4.10 25.88
N GLU A 276 -2.40 -2.95 26.08
CA GLU A 276 -3.86 -2.84 26.05
C GLU A 276 -4.45 -3.32 24.72
N ARG A 277 -3.91 -2.82 23.59
CA ARG A 277 -4.38 -3.19 22.24
C ARG A 277 -4.11 -4.66 21.91
N THR A 278 -2.99 -5.22 22.37
CA THR A 278 -2.62 -6.62 22.17
C THR A 278 -3.55 -7.53 22.99
N HIS A 279 -3.87 -7.16 24.22
CA HIS A 279 -4.82 -7.90 25.05
C HIS A 279 -6.23 -7.90 24.43
N ALA A 280 -6.71 -6.73 24.00
CA ALA A 280 -7.98 -6.60 23.28
C ALA A 280 -8.01 -7.42 21.98
N LEU A 281 -6.89 -7.54 21.27
CA LEU A 281 -6.78 -8.39 20.08
C LEU A 281 -6.83 -9.88 20.45
N ALA A 282 -6.13 -10.30 21.50
CA ALA A 282 -6.09 -11.68 21.97
C ALA A 282 -7.48 -12.17 22.39
N THR A 283 -8.28 -11.32 23.06
CA THR A 283 -9.61 -11.67 23.59
C THR A 283 -10.76 -11.45 22.62
N ARG A 284 -10.51 -10.91 21.43
CA ARG A 284 -11.56 -10.54 20.45
C ARG A 284 -12.46 -11.70 19.99
N GLY A 285 -12.02 -12.96 20.15
CA GLY A 285 -12.80 -14.16 19.79
C GLY A 285 -13.57 -14.77 20.95
N GLU A 286 -13.40 -14.26 22.17
CA GLU A 286 -14.02 -14.79 23.39
C GLU A 286 -15.36 -14.11 23.72
N ASP A 287 -15.76 -13.07 22.98
CA ASP A 287 -17.03 -12.39 23.16
C ASP A 287 -18.18 -13.24 22.55
N PRO A 288 -19.06 -13.86 23.35
CA PRO A 288 -20.16 -14.71 22.87
C PRO A 288 -21.19 -13.95 22.00
N ALA A 289 -21.18 -12.62 22.01
CA ALA A 289 -22.05 -11.78 21.16
C ALA A 289 -21.54 -11.60 19.73
N ALA A 290 -20.30 -12.01 19.41
CA ALA A 290 -19.69 -11.86 18.09
C ALA A 290 -19.81 -13.12 17.19
N GLN A 291 -20.51 -14.17 17.62
CA GLN A 291 -20.75 -15.34 16.75
C GLN A 291 -21.81 -15.00 15.71
N PRO A 292 -21.52 -15.16 14.40
CA PRO A 292 -22.57 -15.07 13.39
C PRO A 292 -23.59 -16.18 13.66
N THR A 293 -24.84 -15.80 13.86
CA THR A 293 -25.96 -16.75 13.93
C THR A 293 -26.00 -17.58 12.65
N THR A 294 -25.51 -18.80 12.71
CA THR A 294 -25.75 -19.80 11.68
C THR A 294 -27.25 -20.04 11.64
N SER A 295 -27.94 -19.39 10.69
CA SER A 295 -29.31 -19.66 10.36
C SER A 295 -29.42 -21.12 9.94
N ALA A 296 -30.01 -21.94 10.81
CA ALA A 296 -30.37 -23.31 10.51
C ALA A 296 -31.33 -23.31 9.32
N VAL A 297 -30.87 -23.85 8.19
CA VAL A 297 -31.76 -24.25 7.11
C VAL A 297 -32.59 -25.41 7.63
N ALA A 298 -33.80 -25.10 8.08
CA ALA A 298 -34.82 -26.08 8.42
C ALA A 298 -35.22 -26.83 7.16
N GLY A 299 -35.00 -28.15 7.20
CA GLY A 299 -35.41 -29.07 6.15
C GLY A 299 -36.91 -29.00 5.89
N ARG A 300 -37.32 -29.13 4.66
CA ARG A 300 -38.69 -29.48 4.24
C ARG A 300 -38.88 -30.98 4.44
N PRO A 301 -39.98 -31.43 5.03
CA PRO A 301 -40.44 -32.78 4.89
C PRO A 301 -41.31 -32.92 3.62
N SER A 302 -41.13 -34.04 2.96
CA SER A 302 -41.99 -34.79 1.98
C SER A 302 -42.95 -34.01 1.12
#